data_aa8408b6db05c3d4ae0d9744f61dcf9b
#
_entry.id   aa8408b6db05c3d4ae0d9744f61dcf9b
#
_cell.length_a   1.000
_cell.length_b   1.000
_cell.length_c   1.000
_cell.angle_alpha   90.00
_cell.angle_beta   90.00
_cell.angle_gamma   90.00
#
_symmetry.space_group_name_H-M   'P 1'
#
loop_
_entity.id
_entity.type
_entity.pdbx_description
1 polymer ?
#
loop_
_entity_poly.entity_id
_entity_poly.type
_entity_poly.pdbx_seq_one_letter_code
_entity_poly.pdbx_strand_id
1 'polypeptide(L)'
;MRGRSYDPKETPLVGGMKTRTIIENGQRVGFECVDLITGDSAVMAHRDIDSRHRILGYGLDPTALDNVGVEAIRRTTEECEILIIDEIGKFSVESEAFVEAVRSALDKDMPTILTLHKKSRHPLLQDIRRRDDARILEVTPVNRALLPYKIHKLVRETY
;
A
#
# COMPACT_ATOMS: atom_id res chain seq x y z
N MET A 1 16.28 1.56 -12.66
CA MET A 1 15.94 1.13 -14.02
C MET A 1 14.83 0.10 -13.98
N ARG A 2 13.89 0.18 -14.86
CA ARG A 2 12.80 -0.79 -14.90
C ARG A 2 13.30 -2.16 -15.29
N GLY A 3 12.74 -3.20 -14.69
CA GLY A 3 13.14 -4.56 -14.94
C GLY A 3 12.79 -5.04 -16.35
N ARG A 4 11.59 -4.77 -16.85
CA ARG A 4 11.17 -5.13 -18.19
C ARG A 4 9.88 -4.41 -18.58
N SER A 5 9.62 -4.33 -19.88
CA SER A 5 8.38 -3.76 -20.40
C SER A 5 7.22 -4.75 -20.23
N TYR A 6 6.02 -4.22 -20.05
CA TYR A 6 4.81 -5.02 -19.96
C TYR A 6 4.45 -5.61 -21.34
N ASP A 7 4.19 -6.93 -21.37
CA ASP A 7 3.61 -7.62 -22.51
C ASP A 7 2.21 -8.12 -22.13
N PRO A 8 1.14 -7.67 -22.81
CA PRO A 8 -0.23 -8.09 -22.49
C PRO A 8 -0.48 -9.59 -22.59
N LYS A 9 0.38 -10.32 -23.27
CA LYS A 9 0.27 -11.78 -23.41
C LYS A 9 0.91 -12.54 -22.25
N GLU A 10 1.71 -11.86 -21.46
CA GLU A 10 2.37 -12.44 -20.29
C GLU A 10 1.69 -11.98 -19.00
N THR A 11 1.83 -12.76 -17.93
CA THR A 11 1.43 -12.33 -16.60
C THR A 11 2.42 -11.27 -16.12
N PRO A 12 1.97 -10.04 -15.82
CA PRO A 12 2.89 -9.00 -15.35
C PRO A 12 3.44 -9.34 -13.97
N LEU A 13 4.67 -8.87 -13.69
CA LEU A 13 5.24 -8.95 -12.38
C LEU A 13 4.61 -7.88 -11.48
N VAL A 14 4.05 -8.32 -10.36
CA VAL A 14 3.36 -7.48 -9.41
C VAL A 14 4.09 -7.52 -8.08
N GLY A 15 4.28 -6.38 -7.47
CA GLY A 15 4.89 -6.27 -6.14
C GLY A 15 4.24 -5.18 -5.32
N GLY A 16 4.86 -4.85 -4.21
CA GLY A 16 4.38 -3.84 -3.30
C GLY A 16 4.23 -4.38 -1.88
N MET A 17 3.29 -3.81 -1.16
CA MET A 17 3.05 -4.18 0.23
C MET A 17 1.58 -4.22 0.57
N LYS A 18 1.24 -4.98 1.61
CA LYS A 18 -0.08 -4.96 2.21
C LYS A 18 0.01 -4.85 3.73
N THR A 19 -1.04 -4.35 4.33
CA THR A 19 -1.23 -4.36 5.77
C THR A 19 -2.12 -5.56 6.13
N ARG A 20 -1.71 -6.32 7.11
CA ARG A 20 -2.46 -7.49 7.59
C ARG A 20 -2.83 -7.29 9.05
N THR A 21 -4.09 -7.55 9.40
CA THR A 21 -4.58 -7.47 10.77
C THR A 21 -4.07 -8.67 11.57
N ILE A 22 -3.58 -8.40 12.79
CA ILE A 22 -3.19 -9.44 13.75
C ILE A 22 -4.37 -9.68 14.68
N ILE A 23 -4.84 -10.93 14.73
CA ILE A 23 -5.97 -11.33 15.57
C ILE A 23 -5.51 -12.36 16.58
N GLU A 24 -5.79 -12.13 17.86
CA GLU A 24 -5.52 -13.05 18.96
C GLU A 24 -6.80 -13.23 19.77
N ASN A 25 -7.20 -14.48 20.01
CA ASN A 25 -8.41 -14.82 20.77
C ASN A 25 -9.66 -14.10 20.21
N GLY A 26 -9.77 -14.01 18.89
CA GLY A 26 -10.90 -13.36 18.23
C GLY A 26 -10.87 -11.83 18.25
N GLN A 27 -9.84 -11.22 18.83
CA GLN A 27 -9.72 -9.77 18.93
C GLN A 27 -8.58 -9.23 18.07
N ARG A 28 -8.81 -8.05 17.51
CA ARG A 28 -7.79 -7.33 16.77
C ARG A 28 -6.78 -6.73 17.76
N VAL A 29 -5.52 -7.14 17.67
CA VAL A 29 -4.48 -6.68 18.59
C VAL A 29 -3.39 -5.87 17.91
N GLY A 30 -3.33 -5.88 16.58
CA GLY A 30 -2.31 -5.13 15.86
C GLY A 30 -2.40 -5.27 14.36
N PHE A 31 -1.36 -4.76 13.70
CA PHE A 31 -1.23 -4.77 12.25
C PHE A 31 0.22 -5.04 11.88
N GLU A 32 0.41 -5.80 10.81
CA GLU A 32 1.73 -6.03 10.25
C GLU A 32 1.80 -5.60 8.79
N CYS A 33 2.99 -5.20 8.38
CA CYS A 33 3.30 -4.86 7.00
C CYS A 33 3.92 -6.09 6.34
N VAL A 34 3.46 -6.43 5.14
CA VAL A 34 3.92 -7.62 4.40
C VAL A 34 4.42 -7.21 3.02
N ASP A 35 5.62 -7.65 2.67
CA ASP A 35 6.16 -7.53 1.33
C ASP A 35 5.48 -8.55 0.41
N LEU A 36 4.85 -8.08 -0.67
CA LEU A 36 4.11 -8.96 -1.58
C LEU A 36 5.01 -9.86 -2.43
N ILE A 37 6.28 -9.52 -2.59
CA ILE A 37 7.22 -10.32 -3.37
C ILE A 37 7.83 -11.42 -2.51
N THR A 38 8.39 -11.05 -1.35
CA THR A 38 9.15 -11.97 -0.51
C THR A 38 8.31 -12.69 0.53
N GLY A 39 7.18 -12.10 0.92
CA GLY A 39 6.40 -12.57 2.06
C GLY A 39 6.96 -12.13 3.42
N ASP A 40 8.05 -11.38 3.44
CA ASP A 40 8.60 -10.82 4.68
C ASP A 40 7.55 -9.94 5.36
N SER A 41 7.52 -9.97 6.67
CA SER A 41 6.58 -9.18 7.44
C SER A 41 7.21 -8.60 8.70
N ALA A 42 6.61 -7.52 9.20
CA ALA A 42 7.00 -6.91 10.46
C ALA A 42 5.79 -6.25 11.11
N VAL A 43 5.69 -6.36 12.43
CA VAL A 43 4.61 -5.73 13.19
C VAL A 43 4.83 -4.22 13.22
N MET A 44 3.88 -3.48 12.66
CA MET A 44 3.96 -2.01 12.59
C MET A 44 3.16 -1.31 13.69
N ALA A 45 2.17 -1.98 14.25
CA ALA A 45 1.34 -1.46 15.33
C ALA A 45 0.81 -2.64 16.16
N HIS A 46 0.82 -2.49 17.48
CA HIS A 46 0.31 -3.53 18.38
C HIS A 46 -0.09 -2.92 19.71
N ARG A 47 -1.10 -3.50 20.37
CA ARG A 47 -1.55 -3.03 21.69
C ARG A 47 -0.45 -3.08 22.74
N ASP A 48 0.41 -4.11 22.65
CA ASP A 48 1.47 -4.37 23.63
C ASP A 48 2.79 -3.65 23.33
N ILE A 49 2.89 -2.93 22.22
CA ILE A 49 4.07 -2.13 21.93
C ILE A 49 4.08 -0.93 22.87
N ASP A 50 5.12 -0.87 23.71
CA ASP A 50 5.35 0.27 24.60
C ASP A 50 6.07 1.37 23.83
N SER A 51 5.29 2.27 23.28
CA SER A 51 5.77 3.38 22.47
C SER A 51 5.06 4.66 22.91
N ARG A 52 5.80 5.77 22.88
CA ARG A 52 5.21 7.10 23.08
C ARG A 52 4.26 7.47 21.94
N HIS A 53 4.52 6.91 20.76
CA HIS A 53 3.70 7.13 19.59
C HIS A 53 2.59 6.09 19.57
N ARG A 54 1.39 6.50 19.95
CA ARG A 54 0.21 5.64 20.01
C ARG A 54 -0.94 6.25 19.22
N ILE A 55 -1.61 5.40 18.44
CA ILE A 55 -2.79 5.78 17.66
C ILE A 55 -3.87 4.72 17.86
N LEU A 56 -5.07 5.15 18.23
CA LEU A 56 -6.23 4.28 18.42
C LEU A 56 -5.98 3.13 19.41
N GLY A 57 -5.12 3.34 20.41
CA GLY A 57 -4.78 2.33 21.41
C GLY A 57 -3.66 1.38 21.02
N TYR A 58 -3.05 1.58 19.84
CA TYR A 58 -1.92 0.76 19.36
C TYR A 58 -0.62 1.53 19.48
N GLY A 59 0.40 0.90 20.03
CA GLY A 59 1.77 1.45 19.98
C GLY A 59 2.35 1.22 18.60
N LEU A 60 3.03 2.22 18.04
CA LEU A 60 3.59 2.16 16.71
C LEU A 60 5.08 1.83 16.74
N ASP A 61 5.49 1.00 15.78
CA ASP A 61 6.89 0.76 15.47
C ASP A 61 7.15 1.21 14.02
N PRO A 62 7.58 2.45 13.81
CA PRO A 62 7.82 2.97 12.47
C PRO A 62 8.95 2.23 11.74
N THR A 63 9.90 1.62 12.47
CA THR A 63 11.00 0.89 11.83
C THR A 63 10.51 -0.34 11.06
N ALA A 64 9.42 -0.97 11.48
CA ALA A 64 8.82 -2.09 10.77
C ALA A 64 8.38 -1.68 9.36
N LEU A 65 7.69 -0.55 9.27
CA LEU A 65 7.23 -0.02 7.98
C LEU A 65 8.39 0.45 7.13
N ASP A 66 9.38 1.08 7.74
CA ASP A 66 10.58 1.56 7.05
C ASP A 66 11.39 0.39 6.46
N ASN A 67 11.57 -0.68 7.23
CA ASN A 67 12.40 -1.81 6.81
C ASN A 67 11.69 -2.76 5.83
N VAL A 68 10.39 -2.96 5.96
CA VAL A 68 9.63 -3.89 5.11
C VAL A 68 8.85 -3.15 4.03
N GLY A 69 8.02 -2.18 4.41
CA GLY A 69 7.13 -1.49 3.47
C GLY A 69 7.88 -0.62 2.47
N VAL A 70 8.79 0.21 2.94
CA VAL A 70 9.59 1.10 2.09
C VAL A 70 10.45 0.28 1.13
N GLU A 71 11.08 -0.77 1.62
CA GLU A 71 11.93 -1.64 0.80
C GLU A 71 11.11 -2.39 -0.25
N ALA A 72 9.91 -2.85 0.11
CA ALA A 72 8.99 -3.50 -0.82
C ALA A 72 8.58 -2.56 -1.97
N ILE A 73 8.27 -1.31 -1.65
CA ILE A 73 7.91 -0.30 -2.65
C ILE A 73 9.10 -0.02 -3.57
N ARG A 74 10.27 0.22 -3.00
CA ARG A 74 11.49 0.50 -3.77
C ARG A 74 11.81 -0.64 -4.72
N ARG A 75 11.84 -1.87 -4.23
CA ARG A 75 12.14 -3.04 -5.05
C ARG A 75 11.12 -3.20 -6.18
N THR A 76 9.85 -2.99 -5.89
CA THR A 76 8.79 -3.10 -6.89
C THR A 76 8.96 -2.10 -8.02
N THR A 77 9.33 -0.86 -7.71
CA THR A 77 9.54 0.17 -8.75
C THR A 77 10.73 -0.14 -9.65
N GLU A 78 11.68 -0.94 -9.17
CA GLU A 78 12.85 -1.34 -9.94
C GLU A 78 12.66 -2.64 -10.73
N GLU A 79 11.89 -3.59 -10.18
CA GLU A 79 11.86 -4.97 -10.67
C GLU A 79 10.50 -5.42 -11.22
N CYS A 80 9.44 -4.69 -10.97
CA CYS A 80 8.07 -5.10 -11.34
C CYS A 80 7.41 -4.15 -12.32
N GLU A 81 6.28 -4.58 -12.86
CA GLU A 81 5.48 -3.79 -13.79
C GLU A 81 4.30 -3.09 -13.12
N ILE A 82 3.80 -3.64 -12.01
CA ILE A 82 2.64 -3.11 -11.29
C ILE A 82 2.97 -3.01 -9.81
N LEU A 83 2.68 -1.86 -9.21
CA LEU A 83 2.83 -1.62 -7.78
C LEU A 83 1.47 -1.66 -7.08
N ILE A 84 1.40 -2.40 -5.99
CA ILE A 84 0.23 -2.43 -5.12
C ILE A 84 0.62 -1.94 -3.73
N ILE A 85 -0.16 -1.02 -3.18
CA ILE A 85 -0.01 -0.55 -1.79
C ILE A 85 -1.38 -0.62 -1.11
N ASP A 86 -1.54 -1.57 -0.21
CA ASP A 86 -2.78 -1.81 0.52
C ASP A 86 -2.47 -1.84 2.03
N GLU A 87 -2.73 -0.83 2.78
CA GLU A 87 -3.36 0.45 2.47
C GLU A 87 -2.46 1.63 2.88
N ILE A 88 -2.79 2.80 2.38
CA ILE A 88 -2.25 4.06 2.89
C ILE A 88 -3.27 4.61 3.88
N GLY A 89 -2.99 4.49 5.17
CA GLY A 89 -3.93 4.76 6.25
C GLY A 89 -3.31 5.45 7.45
N LYS A 90 -4.02 5.41 8.57
CA LYS A 90 -3.66 6.16 9.77
C LYS A 90 -2.31 5.78 10.36
N PHE A 91 -1.91 4.51 10.24
CA PHE A 91 -0.63 4.05 10.80
C PHE A 91 0.53 4.32 9.83
N SER A 92 0.35 4.03 8.56
CA SER A 92 1.43 4.12 7.57
C SER A 92 1.89 5.56 7.34
N VAL A 93 0.99 6.54 7.39
CA VAL A 93 1.37 7.96 7.20
C VAL A 93 2.18 8.54 8.34
N GLU A 94 2.29 7.83 9.46
CA GLU A 94 3.15 8.24 10.57
C GLU A 94 4.64 7.99 10.29
N SER A 95 4.96 7.21 9.27
CA SER A 95 6.33 7.03 8.80
C SER A 95 6.62 8.02 7.68
N GLU A 96 7.55 8.95 7.93
CA GLU A 96 7.99 9.90 6.90
C GLU A 96 8.68 9.19 5.75
N ALA A 97 9.44 8.14 6.04
CA ALA A 97 10.11 7.34 5.01
C ALA A 97 9.09 6.64 4.10
N PHE A 98 8.00 6.14 4.66
CA PHE A 98 6.93 5.53 3.87
C PHE A 98 6.25 6.57 2.97
N VAL A 99 5.89 7.73 3.51
CA VAL A 99 5.27 8.82 2.74
C VAL A 99 6.17 9.22 1.58
N GLU A 100 7.46 9.38 1.82
CA GLU A 100 8.43 9.75 0.79
C GLU A 100 8.57 8.66 -0.27
N ALA A 101 8.59 7.39 0.14
CA ALA A 101 8.67 6.26 -0.77
C ALA A 101 7.43 6.20 -1.70
N VAL A 102 6.25 6.45 -1.16
CA VAL A 102 5.02 6.51 -1.97
C VAL A 102 5.08 7.66 -2.96
N ARG A 103 5.47 8.85 -2.52
CA ARG A 103 5.60 10.00 -3.43
C ARG A 103 6.60 9.74 -4.55
N SER A 104 7.73 9.16 -4.22
CA SER A 104 8.76 8.79 -5.20
C SER A 104 8.25 7.75 -6.20
N ALA A 105 7.51 6.77 -5.72
CA ALA A 105 6.92 5.74 -6.58
C ALA A 105 5.87 6.31 -7.54
N LEU A 106 5.07 7.28 -7.08
CA LEU A 106 4.04 7.92 -7.91
C LEU A 106 4.64 8.78 -9.03
N ASP A 107 5.90 9.18 -8.91
CA ASP A 107 6.61 9.89 -9.98
C ASP A 107 7.14 8.94 -11.06
N LYS A 108 7.05 7.64 -10.85
CA LYS A 108 7.41 6.63 -11.85
C LYS A 108 6.25 6.41 -12.81
N ASP A 109 6.59 6.09 -14.04
CA ASP A 109 5.60 5.75 -15.07
C ASP A 109 5.29 4.24 -15.01
N MET A 110 4.52 3.85 -13.98
CA MET A 110 4.07 2.46 -13.81
C MET A 110 2.67 2.44 -13.21
N PRO A 111 1.81 1.49 -13.61
CA PRO A 111 0.50 1.32 -13.01
C PRO A 111 0.63 1.04 -11.52
N THR A 112 -0.15 1.75 -10.74
CA THR A 112 -0.14 1.64 -9.29
C THR A 112 -1.56 1.51 -8.77
N ILE A 113 -1.81 0.49 -7.96
CA ILE A 113 -3.09 0.26 -7.30
C ILE A 113 -2.92 0.56 -5.82
N LEU A 114 -3.67 1.52 -5.35
CA LEU A 114 -3.60 1.97 -3.96
C LEU A 114 -4.97 1.81 -3.29
N THR A 115 -4.96 1.43 -2.01
CA THR A 115 -6.15 1.64 -1.17
C THR A 115 -5.87 2.78 -0.21
N LEU A 116 -6.83 3.68 -0.10
CA LEU A 116 -6.72 4.90 0.70
C LEU A 116 -7.75 4.89 1.81
N HIS A 117 -7.34 5.30 3.01
CA HIS A 117 -8.31 5.52 4.09
C HIS A 117 -9.22 6.68 3.72
N LYS A 118 -10.51 6.40 3.59
CA LYS A 118 -11.51 7.35 3.06
C LYS A 118 -11.53 8.69 3.78
N LYS A 119 -11.40 8.67 5.10
CA LYS A 119 -11.54 9.88 5.94
C LYS A 119 -10.23 10.58 6.25
N SER A 120 -9.10 10.04 5.84
CA SER A 120 -7.81 10.67 6.12
C SER A 120 -7.64 11.95 5.31
N ARG A 121 -7.19 13.01 6.00
CA ARG A 121 -6.87 14.31 5.39
C ARG A 121 -5.37 14.55 5.34
N HIS A 122 -4.57 13.51 5.52
CA HIS A 122 -3.12 13.64 5.40
C HIS A 122 -2.75 14.18 4.01
N PRO A 123 -1.76 15.10 3.92
CA PRO A 123 -1.37 15.71 2.65
C PRO A 123 -1.10 14.72 1.53
N LEU A 124 -0.46 13.58 1.83
CA LEU A 124 -0.21 12.54 0.83
C LEU A 124 -1.51 12.05 0.17
N LEU A 125 -2.52 11.71 0.98
CA LEU A 125 -3.79 11.22 0.45
C LEU A 125 -4.55 12.29 -0.32
N GLN A 126 -4.49 13.53 0.15
CA GLN A 126 -5.09 14.66 -0.56
C GLN A 126 -4.44 14.87 -1.92
N ASP A 127 -3.11 14.78 -1.99
CA ASP A 127 -2.38 14.93 -3.25
C ASP A 127 -2.72 13.80 -4.23
N ILE A 128 -2.83 12.57 -3.74
CA ILE A 128 -3.22 11.42 -4.57
C ILE A 128 -4.62 11.63 -5.15
N ARG A 129 -5.58 12.09 -4.34
CA ARG A 129 -6.96 12.34 -4.78
C ARG A 129 -7.07 13.42 -5.84
N ARG A 130 -6.12 14.35 -5.89
CA ARG A 130 -6.10 15.47 -6.84
C ARG A 130 -5.32 15.18 -8.13
N ARG A 131 -4.69 14.02 -8.22
CA ARG A 131 -3.91 13.70 -9.41
C ARG A 131 -4.81 13.51 -10.63
N ASP A 132 -4.39 14.10 -11.75
CA ASP A 132 -5.11 13.97 -13.03
C ASP A 132 -5.04 12.56 -13.60
N ASP A 133 -3.99 11.82 -13.26
CA ASP A 133 -3.76 10.45 -13.71
C ASP A 133 -4.33 9.38 -12.77
N ALA A 134 -5.09 9.79 -11.75
CA ALA A 134 -5.70 8.88 -10.79
C ALA A 134 -7.19 8.63 -11.08
N ARG A 135 -7.61 7.38 -10.94
CA ARG A 135 -9.00 6.98 -10.94
C ARG A 135 -9.40 6.60 -9.51
N ILE A 136 -10.25 7.41 -8.90
CA ILE A 136 -10.71 7.19 -7.53
C ILE A 136 -12.02 6.42 -7.56
N LEU A 137 -12.01 5.23 -6.97
CA LEU A 137 -13.17 4.36 -6.90
C LEU A 137 -13.52 4.11 -5.43
N GLU A 138 -14.74 4.45 -5.04
CA GLU A 138 -15.21 4.15 -3.70
C GLU A 138 -15.66 2.70 -3.61
N VAL A 139 -15.14 1.97 -2.61
CA VAL A 139 -15.57 0.59 -2.35
C VAL A 139 -16.83 0.61 -1.51
N THR A 140 -17.90 0.00 -2.04
CA THR A 140 -19.19 -0.12 -1.35
C THR A 140 -19.59 -1.59 -1.26
N PRO A 141 -20.54 -1.95 -0.37
CA PRO A 141 -21.07 -3.32 -0.35
C PRO A 141 -21.66 -3.76 -1.70
N VAL A 142 -22.18 -2.80 -2.48
CA VAL A 142 -22.79 -3.09 -3.78
C VAL A 142 -21.77 -3.41 -4.85
N ASN A 143 -20.65 -2.67 -4.92
CA ASN A 143 -19.67 -2.82 -6.01
C ASN A 143 -18.46 -3.68 -5.66
N ARG A 144 -18.28 -4.05 -4.39
CA ARG A 144 -17.09 -4.72 -3.88
C ARG A 144 -16.68 -5.96 -4.69
N ALA A 145 -17.67 -6.79 -5.04
CA ALA A 145 -17.40 -8.04 -5.78
C ALA A 145 -16.95 -7.79 -7.23
N LEU A 146 -17.40 -6.68 -7.83
CA LEU A 146 -17.14 -6.36 -9.23
C LEU A 146 -15.92 -5.47 -9.43
N LEU A 147 -15.46 -4.76 -8.40
CA LEU A 147 -14.32 -3.84 -8.49
C LEU A 147 -13.03 -4.49 -8.99
N PRO A 148 -12.65 -5.70 -8.56
CA PRO A 148 -11.43 -6.31 -9.06
C PRO A 148 -11.40 -6.44 -10.60
N TYR A 149 -12.53 -6.79 -11.19
CA TYR A 149 -12.65 -6.88 -12.66
C TYR A 149 -12.51 -5.53 -13.34
N LYS A 150 -13.13 -4.50 -12.76
CA LYS A 150 -13.04 -3.12 -13.26
C LYS A 150 -11.62 -2.59 -13.16
N ILE A 151 -10.95 -2.82 -12.04
CA ILE A 151 -9.56 -2.39 -11.82
C ILE A 151 -8.64 -3.10 -12.80
N HIS A 152 -8.81 -4.41 -12.98
CA HIS A 152 -8.03 -5.18 -13.95
C HIS A 152 -8.17 -4.62 -15.36
N LYS A 153 -9.39 -4.28 -15.76
CA LYS A 153 -9.66 -3.68 -17.07
C LYS A 153 -8.96 -2.33 -17.22
N LEU A 154 -9.05 -1.46 -16.20
CA LEU A 154 -8.39 -0.15 -16.21
C LEU A 154 -6.87 -0.28 -16.32
N VAL A 155 -6.27 -1.22 -15.61
CA VAL A 155 -4.83 -1.46 -15.68
C VAL A 155 -4.43 -1.91 -17.09
N ARG A 156 -5.21 -2.79 -17.70
CA ARG A 156 -4.94 -3.26 -19.08
C ARG A 156 -5.06 -2.15 -20.11
N GLU A 157 -5.99 -1.24 -19.94
CA GLU A 157 -6.19 -0.09 -20.85
C GLU A 157 -5.06 0.94 -20.74
N THR A 158 -4.28 0.92 -19.66
CA THR A 158 -3.17 1.85 -19.44
C THR A 158 -1.92 1.45 -20.25
N TYR A 159 -1.85 0.24 -20.72
CA TYR A 159 -0.72 -0.28 -21.50
C TYR A 159 -1.02 -0.34 -22.98
#